data_cd6bc026c49a49f3faabed241aafeb7e
#
_entry.id   cd6bc026c49a49f3faabed241aafeb7e
#
_cell.length_a   1.000
_cell.length_b   1.000
_cell.length_c   1.000
_cell.angle_alpha   90.00
_cell.angle_beta   90.00
_cell.angle_gamma   90.00
#
_symmetry.space_group_name_H-M   'P 1'
#
loop_
_entity.id
_entity.type
_entity.pdbx_description
1 polymer ?
#
loop_
_entity_poly.entity_id
_entity_poly.type
_entity_poly.pdbx_seq_one_letter_code
_entity_poly.pdbx_strand_id
1 'polypeptide(L)' 'MTELVLPQHANALGTVFGGTVMAWIDVCAAIAAQRHTGRIVVTAAVDDLVFRDAIRVGDVV' A
#
# COMPACT_ATOMS: atom_id res chain seq x y z
N MET A 1 6.79 3.43 4.58
CA MET A 1 5.86 2.28 4.66
C MET A 1 6.69 1.02 4.78
N THR A 2 6.31 0.16 5.68
CA THR A 2 7.00 -1.14 5.82
C THR A 2 5.95 -2.23 5.98
N GLU A 3 5.83 -3.09 4.98
CA GLU A 3 4.89 -4.20 4.96
C GLU A 3 5.59 -5.48 4.54
N LEU A 4 5.39 -6.56 5.30
CA LEU A 4 5.79 -7.89 4.88
C LEU A 4 4.68 -8.50 4.04
N VAL A 5 5.02 -8.96 2.86
CA VAL A 5 4.06 -9.59 1.95
C VAL A 5 3.78 -11.01 2.39
N LEU A 6 2.54 -11.27 2.78
CA LEU A 6 2.05 -12.57 3.23
C LEU A 6 1.29 -13.27 2.09
N PRO A 7 1.11 -14.61 2.17
CA PRO A 7 0.35 -15.35 1.15
C PRO A 7 -1.05 -14.79 0.87
N GLN A 8 -1.73 -14.29 1.89
CA GLN A 8 -3.07 -13.70 1.75
C GLN A 8 -3.11 -12.42 0.90
N HIS A 9 -1.96 -11.78 0.71
CA HIS A 9 -1.83 -10.58 -0.12
C HIS A 9 -1.64 -10.91 -1.59
N ALA A 10 -1.39 -12.17 -1.93
CA ALA A 10 -1.01 -12.59 -3.27
C ALA A 10 -2.19 -13.14 -4.06
N ASN A 11 -2.10 -12.98 -5.38
CA ASN A 11 -2.98 -13.63 -6.34
C ASN A 11 -2.48 -15.04 -6.69
N ALA A 12 -3.15 -15.72 -7.64
CA ALA A 12 -2.79 -17.07 -8.06
C ALA A 12 -1.37 -17.18 -8.67
N LEU A 13 -0.78 -16.06 -9.10
CA LEU A 13 0.58 -16.00 -9.67
C LEU A 13 1.66 -15.78 -8.61
N GLY A 14 1.29 -15.64 -7.34
CA GLY A 14 2.23 -15.33 -6.26
C GLY A 14 2.68 -13.88 -6.20
N THR A 15 2.00 -12.99 -6.90
CA THR A 15 2.24 -11.55 -6.88
C THR A 15 1.13 -10.82 -6.14
N VAL A 16 1.46 -9.66 -5.55
CA VAL A 16 0.49 -8.89 -4.76
C VAL A 16 -0.54 -8.22 -5.66
N PHE A 17 -1.81 -8.25 -5.23
CA PHE A 17 -2.86 -7.48 -5.88
C PHE A 17 -2.54 -5.99 -5.83
N GLY A 18 -2.76 -5.29 -6.95
CA GLY A 18 -2.57 -3.84 -7.02
C GLY A 18 -3.42 -3.07 -6.02
N GLY A 19 -4.65 -3.53 -5.79
CA GLY A 19 -5.55 -2.95 -4.79
C GLY A 19 -5.00 -3.05 -3.36
N THR A 20 -4.30 -4.14 -3.04
CA THR A 20 -3.64 -4.29 -1.73
C THR A 20 -2.54 -3.25 -1.54
N VAL A 21 -1.70 -3.05 -2.55
CA VAL A 21 -0.65 -2.03 -2.51
C VAL A 21 -1.25 -0.63 -2.38
N MET A 22 -2.32 -0.34 -3.11
CA MET A 22 -3.03 0.94 -3.01
C MET A 22 -3.59 1.16 -1.60
N ALA A 23 -4.13 0.12 -0.96
CA ALA A 23 -4.61 0.20 0.41
C ALA A 23 -3.47 0.51 1.39
N TRP A 24 -2.32 -0.11 1.23
CA TRP A 24 -1.14 0.19 2.05
C TRP A 24 -0.65 1.61 1.87
N ILE A 25 -0.63 2.11 0.65
CA ILE A 25 -0.25 3.50 0.33
C ILE A 25 -1.22 4.47 0.98
N ASP A 26 -2.52 4.20 0.88
CA ASP A 26 -3.56 5.03 1.48
C ASP A 26 -3.39 5.13 3.00
N VAL A 27 -3.24 4.01 3.68
CA VAL A 27 -3.03 3.99 5.14
C VAL A 27 -1.72 4.69 5.52
N CYS A 28 -0.64 4.43 4.80
CA CYS A 28 0.65 5.07 5.03
C CYS A 28 0.54 6.60 4.90
N ALA A 29 -0.09 7.09 3.85
CA ALA A 29 -0.28 8.51 3.61
C ALA A 29 -1.16 9.15 4.69
N ALA A 30 -2.23 8.46 5.10
CA ALA A 30 -3.12 8.94 6.16
C ALA A 30 -2.39 9.05 7.49
N ILE A 31 -1.58 8.05 7.85
CA ILE A 31 -0.79 8.09 9.09
C ILE A 31 0.21 9.24 9.06
N ALA A 32 0.92 9.43 7.95
CA ALA A 32 1.89 10.50 7.80
C ALA A 32 1.23 11.89 7.93
N ALA A 33 0.09 12.07 7.26
CA ALA A 33 -0.66 13.33 7.32
C ALA A 33 -1.22 13.59 8.72
N GLN A 34 -1.74 12.56 9.38
CA GLN A 34 -2.28 12.67 10.73
C GLN A 34 -1.18 13.04 11.75
N ARG A 35 0.00 12.45 11.63
CA ARG A 35 1.15 12.79 12.48
C ARG A 35 1.60 14.23 12.29
N HIS A 36 1.51 14.74 11.07
CA HIS A 36 1.90 16.12 10.77
C HIS A 36 0.88 17.14 11.25
N THR A 37 -0.41 16.89 11.03
CA THR A 37 -1.48 17.85 11.32
C THR A 37 -2.10 17.69 12.71
N GLY A 38 -1.97 16.51 13.32
CA GLY A 38 -2.68 16.16 14.56
C GLY A 38 -4.18 15.96 14.38
N ARG A 39 -4.65 15.82 13.14
CA ARG A 39 -6.07 15.65 12.81
C ARG A 39 -6.32 14.35 12.05
N ILE A 40 -7.54 13.84 12.16
CA ILE A 40 -8.00 12.73 11.32
C ILE A 40 -8.12 13.22 9.88
N VAL A 41 -7.55 12.46 8.95
CA VAL A 41 -7.55 12.78 7.52
C VAL A 41 -8.09 11.60 6.72
N VAL A 42 -8.61 11.91 5.54
CA VAL A 42 -9.07 10.91 4.57
C VAL A 42 -8.45 11.21 3.20
N THR A 43 -8.23 10.15 2.42
CA THR A 43 -7.71 10.29 1.06
C THR A 43 -8.81 10.80 0.15
N ALA A 44 -8.56 11.92 -0.56
CA ALA A 44 -9.49 12.47 -1.53
C ALA A 44 -9.24 11.94 -2.95
N ALA A 45 -7.98 11.76 -3.32
CA ALA A 45 -7.61 11.30 -4.65
C ALA A 45 -6.21 10.67 -4.67
N VAL A 46 -6.03 9.74 -5.61
CA VAL A 46 -4.72 9.24 -6.04
C VAL A 46 -4.65 9.47 -7.55
N ASP A 47 -3.79 10.41 -7.96
CA ASP A 47 -3.77 10.85 -9.35
C ASP A 47 -3.12 9.83 -10.29
N ASP A 48 -2.00 9.24 -9.84
CA ASP A 48 -1.22 8.36 -10.69
C ASP A 48 -0.49 7.31 -9.86
N LEU A 49 -0.54 6.05 -10.31
CA LEU A 49 0.14 4.94 -9.68
C LEU A 49 0.57 3.94 -10.74
N VAL A 50 1.87 3.65 -10.77
CA VAL A 50 2.44 2.73 -11.75
C VAL A 50 3.15 1.58 -11.02
N PHE A 51 2.80 0.35 -11.37
CA PHE A 51 3.46 -0.86 -10.89
C PHE A 51 4.53 -1.27 -11.91
N ARG A 52 5.81 -1.07 -11.58
CA ARG A 52 6.93 -1.36 -12.48
C ARG A 52 7.46 -2.77 -12.34
N ASP A 53 7.46 -3.30 -11.11
CA ASP A 53 7.94 -4.62 -10.79
C ASP A 53 6.91 -5.37 -9.97
N ALA A 54 6.84 -6.69 -10.16
CA ALA A 54 5.96 -7.53 -9.37
C ALA A 54 6.44 -7.60 -7.92
N ILE A 55 5.51 -7.50 -6.98
CA ILE A 55 5.75 -7.69 -5.55
C ILE A 55 5.31 -9.12 -5.20
N ARG A 56 6.18 -9.86 -4.55
CA ARG A 56 5.98 -11.28 -4.28
C ARG A 56 5.88 -11.57 -2.80
N VAL A 57 5.30 -12.73 -2.48
CA VAL A 57 5.26 -13.22 -1.09
C VAL A 57 6.68 -13.28 -0.51
N GLY A 58 6.85 -12.77 0.70
CA GLY A 58 8.12 -12.69 1.39
C GLY A 58 8.88 -11.38 1.17
N ASP A 59 8.47 -10.55 0.20
CA ASP A 59 9.08 -9.23 0.01
C ASP A 59 8.70 -8.29 1.15
N VAL A 60 9.55 -7.30 1.38
CA VAL A 60 9.28 -6.17 2.27
C VAL A 60 9.11 -4.91 1.43
N VAL A 61 8.00 -4.26 1.62
CA VAL A 61 7.61 -3.09 0.80
C VAL A 61 7.55 -1.82 1.64
#